data_b768c43ed95a4d565f4da75babbb719b
#
_entry.id   b768c43ed95a4d565f4da75babbb719b
#
_cell.length_a   1.000
_cell.length_b   1.000
_cell.length_c   1.000
_cell.angle_alpha   90.00
_cell.angle_beta   90.00
_cell.angle_gamma   90.00
#
_symmetry.space_group_name_H-M   'P 1'
#
loop_
_entity.id
_entity.type
_entity.pdbx_description
1 polymer ?
#
loop_
_entity_poly.entity_id
_entity_poly.type
_entity_poly.pdbx_seq_one_letter_code
_entity_poly.pdbx_strand_id
1 'polypeptide(L)'
;MQESMPQTPTFATMFSSSGYSRHLYSSGENCGGLFYHDNNLVSGSLEALIQHLVPTVDYYPDRTYIFTFLLSSRLFIRPYELLAKVCLMCIEQQRLNEAILDKAKIRKFAPKIVQLLAEWTETFPYDFRDERMMRNLKDMTYKITILDELHRKTMHQITQNLSRKLATLNQYEEVLTKLNASVTDRLTVLKTKPQSIQRDILTICSDPYTLAQQLTHVELERLSHIGPEEFVQAFAHKDTYDNNKTCFNDLKKTSNLEAYVEWFNRLSYLVATEICMPVKKKHRARVIEYFIDVARECFNIGNFNSLMAIISGMNMSPVSRLKKTWAKIKTAKFDILEHQMDPSSNFYNYRTALRGAAQRSMTAHSTREKIVIPFCSLLIKDIYFLNEGCANRLLNGHVNFEKFWELAKQVSEFMTWKQVECPFERDRKILQYLLTAPVFSEDTLYLASYESESPENHIEKERWKMLRSTLLTRV
;
A
#
# COMPACT_ATOMS: atom_id res chain seq x y z
N MET A 1 -33.13 -5.77 18.26
CA MET A 1 -32.62 -5.02 17.07
C MET A 1 -31.15 -4.75 17.29
N GLN A 2 -30.30 -5.44 16.53
CA GLN A 2 -28.86 -5.10 16.53
C GLN A 2 -28.73 -3.77 15.80
N GLU A 3 -28.42 -2.71 16.52
CA GLU A 3 -27.99 -1.46 15.89
C GLU A 3 -26.66 -1.77 15.19
N SER A 4 -26.70 -1.85 13.87
CA SER A 4 -25.50 -1.96 13.06
C SER A 4 -24.67 -0.69 13.23
N MET A 5 -23.36 -0.86 13.46
CA MET A 5 -22.43 0.27 13.38
C MET A 5 -22.66 1.02 12.06
N PRO A 6 -22.60 2.37 12.08
CA PRO A 6 -22.66 3.12 10.84
C PRO A 6 -21.56 2.65 9.91
N GLN A 7 -21.96 2.12 8.76
CA GLN A 7 -21.00 1.69 7.75
C GLN A 7 -20.33 2.92 7.16
N THR A 8 -19.01 2.97 7.27
CA THR A 8 -18.22 3.97 6.53
C THR A 8 -18.38 3.70 5.03
N PRO A 9 -18.63 4.71 4.20
CA PRO A 9 -18.68 4.52 2.75
C PRO A 9 -17.33 4.06 2.24
N THR A 10 -17.33 3.33 1.14
CA THR A 10 -16.10 2.93 0.46
C THR A 10 -15.33 4.18 0.01
N PHE A 11 -13.99 4.12 0.00
CA PHE A 11 -13.16 5.23 -0.47
C PHE A 11 -13.51 5.67 -1.89
N ALA A 12 -13.91 4.74 -2.77
CA ALA A 12 -14.38 5.03 -4.12
C ALA A 12 -15.61 5.96 -4.13
N THR A 13 -16.56 5.75 -3.21
CA THR A 13 -17.76 6.58 -3.11
C THR A 13 -17.48 7.97 -2.53
N MET A 14 -16.47 8.12 -1.68
CA MET A 14 -16.09 9.43 -1.13
C MET A 14 -15.59 10.40 -2.19
N PHE A 15 -14.88 9.90 -3.21
CA PHE A 15 -14.29 10.72 -4.27
C PHE A 15 -15.04 10.68 -5.61
N SER A 16 -15.88 9.67 -5.85
CA SER A 16 -16.68 9.56 -7.08
C SER A 16 -17.97 10.35 -7.04
N SER A 17 -18.57 10.52 -5.85
CA SER A 17 -19.65 11.49 -5.72
C SER A 17 -19.04 12.87 -5.84
N SER A 18 -19.35 13.59 -6.89
CA SER A 18 -19.06 15.02 -7.08
C SER A 18 -19.76 15.92 -6.06
N GLY A 19 -20.11 15.36 -4.93
CA GLY A 19 -20.62 16.02 -3.75
C GLY A 19 -19.52 16.63 -2.90
N TYR A 20 -18.68 17.44 -3.49
CA TYR A 20 -18.14 18.56 -2.72
C TYR A 20 -19.34 19.23 -2.11
N SER A 21 -19.48 19.15 -0.80
CA SER A 21 -20.64 19.74 -0.12
C SER A 21 -20.83 21.13 -0.68
N ARG A 22 -21.94 21.34 -1.39
CA ARG A 22 -22.34 22.63 -1.95
C ARG A 22 -22.73 23.55 -0.80
N HIS A 23 -21.82 23.76 0.13
CA HIS A 23 -21.96 24.85 1.08
C HIS A 23 -21.54 26.13 0.36
N LEU A 24 -22.51 26.91 0.08
CA LEU A 24 -22.58 28.24 -0.42
C LEU A 24 -21.54 29.22 0.17
N TYR A 25 -20.28 29.08 -0.23
CA TYR A 25 -19.29 30.11 0.00
C TYR A 25 -18.82 30.63 -1.35
N SER A 26 -18.96 31.92 -1.54
CA SER A 26 -18.54 32.59 -2.76
C SER A 26 -17.05 32.46 -2.98
N SER A 27 -16.65 32.33 -4.25
CA SER A 27 -15.27 32.27 -4.70
C SER A 27 -14.43 33.41 -4.12
N GLY A 28 -13.33 33.08 -3.45
CA GLY A 28 -12.32 34.03 -3.00
C GLY A 28 -12.47 34.59 -1.59
N GLU A 29 -13.39 34.06 -0.78
CA GLU A 29 -13.56 34.56 0.59
C GLU A 29 -12.72 33.75 1.62
N ASN A 30 -12.04 34.52 2.48
CA ASN A 30 -11.34 34.02 3.64
C ASN A 30 -12.34 33.82 4.79
N CYS A 31 -12.86 32.59 4.95
CA CYS A 31 -13.75 32.25 6.05
C CYS A 31 -12.94 31.76 7.24
N GLY A 32 -12.61 32.65 8.18
CA GLY A 32 -11.98 32.24 9.44
C GLY A 32 -10.65 31.50 9.32
N GLY A 33 -9.79 31.89 8.38
CA GLY A 33 -8.51 31.23 8.12
C GLY A 33 -8.54 30.12 7.07
N LEU A 34 -9.69 29.86 6.47
CA LEU A 34 -9.85 28.95 5.33
C LEU A 34 -10.06 29.73 4.05
N PHE A 35 -9.38 29.34 2.98
CA PHE A 35 -9.51 29.95 1.67
C PHE A 35 -10.14 28.97 0.68
N TYR A 36 -11.23 29.39 0.02
CA TYR A 36 -11.97 28.63 -0.96
C TYR A 36 -11.85 29.24 -2.35
N HIS A 37 -11.78 28.39 -3.38
CA HIS A 37 -11.87 28.79 -4.78
C HIS A 37 -12.86 27.84 -5.47
N ASP A 38 -13.89 28.41 -6.12
CA ASP A 38 -14.97 27.65 -6.75
C ASP A 38 -15.60 26.59 -5.81
N ASN A 39 -15.87 26.97 -4.58
CA ASN A 39 -16.39 26.12 -3.50
C ASN A 39 -15.46 24.98 -3.04
N ASN A 40 -14.22 24.96 -3.51
CA ASN A 40 -13.22 23.99 -3.08
C ASN A 40 -12.26 24.63 -2.08
N LEU A 41 -11.99 23.93 -0.99
CA LEU A 41 -11.00 24.34 -0.01
C LEU A 41 -9.59 24.24 -0.62
N VAL A 42 -8.92 25.36 -0.77
CA VAL A 42 -7.60 25.46 -1.41
C VAL A 42 -6.48 25.57 -0.40
N SER A 43 -6.70 26.33 0.67
CA SER A 43 -5.69 26.52 1.72
C SER A 43 -6.32 26.92 3.04
N GLY A 44 -5.54 26.83 4.11
CA GLY A 44 -5.98 27.29 5.42
C GLY A 44 -4.85 27.29 6.42
N SER A 45 -5.02 28.05 7.52
CA SER A 45 -4.16 27.91 8.67
C SER A 45 -4.36 26.54 9.31
N LEU A 46 -3.32 26.00 9.95
CA LEU A 46 -3.43 24.71 10.63
C LEU A 46 -4.56 24.72 11.68
N GLU A 47 -4.66 25.79 12.45
CA GLU A 47 -5.72 25.94 13.49
C GLU A 47 -7.12 25.94 12.86
N ALA A 48 -7.32 26.63 11.75
CA ALA A 48 -8.61 26.65 11.05
C ALA A 48 -8.97 25.28 10.46
N LEU A 49 -8.00 24.56 9.94
CA LEU A 49 -8.18 23.20 9.43
C LEU A 49 -8.53 22.21 10.54
N ILE A 50 -7.91 22.33 11.70
CA ILE A 50 -8.24 21.52 12.88
C ILE A 50 -9.66 21.81 13.33
N GLN A 51 -10.03 23.09 13.44
CA GLN A 51 -11.39 23.48 13.81
C GLN A 51 -12.44 22.97 12.84
N HIS A 52 -12.11 22.96 11.54
CA HIS A 52 -12.98 22.42 10.49
C HIS A 52 -13.20 20.90 10.60
N LEU A 53 -12.30 20.18 11.27
CA LEU A 53 -12.43 18.74 11.56
C LEU A 53 -13.37 18.48 12.75
N VAL A 54 -13.50 19.41 13.69
CA VAL A 54 -14.22 19.20 14.95
C VAL A 54 -15.73 19.26 14.72
N PRO A 55 -16.50 18.21 15.03
CA PRO A 55 -17.95 18.25 14.92
C PRO A 55 -18.58 19.13 15.99
N THR A 56 -19.75 19.68 15.68
CA THR A 56 -20.58 20.45 16.60
C THR A 56 -21.99 19.85 16.63
N VAL A 57 -22.88 20.44 17.40
CA VAL A 57 -24.30 20.00 17.47
C VAL A 57 -24.95 19.98 16.08
N ASP A 58 -24.64 20.97 15.24
CA ASP A 58 -25.25 21.16 13.92
C ASP A 58 -24.30 20.89 12.75
N TYR A 59 -23.06 20.48 13.04
CA TYR A 59 -22.03 20.32 12.02
C TYR A 59 -21.30 18.98 12.17
N TYR A 60 -21.13 18.33 11.03
CA TYR A 60 -20.22 17.22 10.88
C TYR A 60 -19.37 17.42 9.64
N PRO A 61 -18.03 17.25 9.70
CA PRO A 61 -17.16 17.46 8.56
C PRO A 61 -17.45 16.49 7.43
N ASP A 62 -17.21 16.92 6.20
CA ASP A 62 -17.30 16.07 5.03
C ASP A 62 -16.27 14.90 5.16
N ARG A 63 -16.69 13.70 4.83
CA ARG A 63 -15.84 12.49 4.90
C ARG A 63 -14.61 12.59 4.04
N THR A 64 -14.71 13.19 2.87
CA THR A 64 -13.55 13.45 2.01
C THR A 64 -12.53 14.36 2.70
N TYR A 65 -13.03 15.39 3.38
CA TYR A 65 -12.18 16.27 4.20
C TYR A 65 -11.53 15.52 5.37
N ILE A 66 -12.29 14.71 6.09
CA ILE A 66 -11.76 13.92 7.21
C ILE A 66 -10.59 13.06 6.74
N PHE A 67 -10.78 12.31 5.68
CA PHE A 67 -9.72 11.46 5.14
C PHE A 67 -8.50 12.27 4.71
N THR A 68 -8.71 13.32 3.93
CA THR A 68 -7.63 14.17 3.40
C THR A 68 -6.85 14.84 4.51
N PHE A 69 -7.55 15.41 5.50
CA PHE A 69 -6.90 16.11 6.60
C PHE A 69 -6.18 15.14 7.55
N LEU A 70 -6.78 14.02 7.92
CA LEU A 70 -6.11 13.02 8.76
C LEU A 70 -4.89 12.42 8.06
N LEU A 71 -4.96 12.21 6.75
CA LEU A 71 -3.83 11.73 5.96
C LEU A 71 -2.66 12.72 5.97
N SER A 72 -2.93 14.01 5.74
CA SER A 72 -1.92 15.05 5.58
C SER A 72 -1.49 15.71 6.89
N SER A 73 -2.33 15.70 7.92
CA SER A 73 -2.10 16.40 9.18
C SER A 73 -0.79 15.99 9.88
N ARG A 74 -0.38 14.75 9.71
CA ARG A 74 0.87 14.21 10.28
C ARG A 74 2.14 14.88 9.78
N LEU A 75 2.06 15.64 8.70
CA LEU A 75 3.14 16.48 8.22
C LEU A 75 3.27 17.79 8.99
N PHE A 76 2.26 18.18 9.76
CA PHE A 76 2.17 19.47 10.47
C PHE A 76 2.02 19.32 11.97
N ILE A 77 1.40 18.25 12.45
CA ILE A 77 1.12 18.00 13.85
C ILE A 77 1.15 16.48 14.11
N ARG A 78 1.60 16.07 15.28
CA ARG A 78 1.61 14.66 15.66
C ARG A 78 0.19 14.15 15.86
N PRO A 79 -0.13 12.91 15.46
CA PRO A 79 -1.48 12.37 15.60
C PRO A 79 -2.04 12.46 17.02
N TYR A 80 -1.25 12.18 18.06
CA TYR A 80 -1.72 12.25 19.45
C TYR A 80 -2.02 13.70 19.89
N GLU A 81 -1.26 14.67 19.40
CA GLU A 81 -1.51 16.09 19.67
C GLU A 81 -2.79 16.55 18.98
N LEU A 82 -3.00 16.10 17.75
CA LEU A 82 -4.22 16.40 16.99
C LEU A 82 -5.46 15.83 17.70
N LEU A 83 -5.42 14.56 18.10
CA LEU A 83 -6.56 13.95 18.80
C LEU A 83 -6.82 14.63 20.13
N ALA A 84 -5.78 14.99 20.89
CA ALA A 84 -5.92 15.73 22.14
C ALA A 84 -6.58 17.08 21.92
N LYS A 85 -6.18 17.83 20.88
CA LYS A 85 -6.79 19.12 20.54
C LYS A 85 -8.26 18.96 20.13
N VAL A 86 -8.57 17.98 19.30
CA VAL A 86 -9.96 17.72 18.87
C VAL A 86 -10.84 17.39 20.08
N CYS A 87 -10.37 16.52 20.96
CA CYS A 87 -11.11 16.17 22.17
C CYS A 87 -11.31 17.37 23.11
N LEU A 88 -10.26 18.16 23.32
CA LEU A 88 -10.34 19.35 24.15
C LEU A 88 -11.32 20.38 23.57
N MET A 89 -11.26 20.63 22.27
CA MET A 89 -12.20 21.54 21.59
C MET A 89 -13.64 21.06 21.71
N CYS A 90 -13.90 19.75 21.58
CA CYS A 90 -15.23 19.18 21.80
C CYS A 90 -15.72 19.42 23.23
N ILE A 91 -14.87 19.20 24.21
CA ILE A 91 -15.21 19.38 25.64
C ILE A 91 -15.51 20.85 25.95
N GLU A 92 -14.68 21.78 25.46
CA GLU A 92 -14.84 23.21 25.71
C GLU A 92 -16.03 23.81 24.98
N GLN A 93 -16.15 23.55 23.66
CA GLN A 93 -17.22 24.13 22.84
C GLN A 93 -18.61 23.61 23.22
N GLN A 94 -18.70 22.36 23.63
CA GLN A 94 -19.96 21.73 24.06
C GLN A 94 -20.19 21.84 25.57
N ARG A 95 -19.32 22.49 26.29
CA ARG A 95 -19.38 22.71 27.76
C ARG A 95 -19.60 21.40 28.55
N LEU A 96 -18.87 20.33 28.15
CA LEU A 96 -19.05 18.99 28.71
C LEU A 96 -18.57 18.82 30.15
N ASN A 97 -17.82 19.80 30.69
CA ASN A 97 -17.32 19.79 32.06
C ASN A 97 -18.18 20.66 33.02
N GLU A 98 -19.25 21.27 32.53
CA GLU A 98 -20.13 22.05 33.38
C GLU A 98 -20.99 21.18 34.29
N ALA A 99 -21.34 21.73 35.47
CA ALA A 99 -22.14 21.02 36.46
C ALA A 99 -23.57 20.77 35.99
N ILE A 100 -24.11 21.66 35.15
CA ILE A 100 -25.44 21.54 34.56
C ILE A 100 -25.26 21.31 33.06
N LEU A 101 -25.57 20.10 32.61
CA LEU A 101 -25.44 19.69 31.22
C LEU A 101 -26.75 19.84 30.47
N ASP A 102 -26.70 20.37 29.26
CA ASP A 102 -27.82 20.37 28.32
C ASP A 102 -27.93 19.00 27.64
N LYS A 103 -28.80 18.15 28.17
CA LYS A 103 -28.98 16.79 27.68
C LYS A 103 -29.42 16.72 26.21
N ALA A 104 -30.20 17.68 25.73
CA ALA A 104 -30.67 17.72 24.36
C ALA A 104 -29.54 17.97 23.39
N LYS A 105 -28.61 18.89 23.74
CA LYS A 105 -27.39 19.15 22.94
C LYS A 105 -26.45 17.96 22.93
N ILE A 106 -26.25 17.30 24.08
CA ILE A 106 -25.40 16.13 24.21
C ILE A 106 -25.91 14.98 23.32
N ARG A 107 -27.20 14.73 23.31
CA ARG A 107 -27.83 13.70 22.45
C ARG A 107 -27.60 13.96 20.95
N LYS A 108 -27.56 15.21 20.53
CA LYS A 108 -27.28 15.57 19.14
C LYS A 108 -25.78 15.50 18.81
N PHE A 109 -24.92 15.86 19.76
CA PHE A 109 -23.49 15.93 19.58
C PHE A 109 -22.78 14.58 19.68
N ALA A 110 -23.13 13.76 20.68
CA ALA A 110 -22.45 12.52 20.99
C ALA A 110 -22.34 11.56 19.78
N PRO A 111 -23.38 11.32 18.97
CA PRO A 111 -23.25 10.49 17.77
C PRO A 111 -22.21 10.96 16.79
N LYS A 112 -21.99 12.27 16.70
CA LYS A 112 -21.05 12.87 15.74
C LYS A 112 -19.61 12.66 16.14
N ILE A 113 -19.28 12.86 17.42
CA ILE A 113 -17.91 12.58 17.89
C ILE A 113 -17.61 11.07 17.87
N VAL A 114 -18.58 10.24 18.19
CA VAL A 114 -18.45 8.78 18.07
C VAL A 114 -18.15 8.37 16.64
N GLN A 115 -18.85 8.95 15.68
CA GLN A 115 -18.61 8.68 14.25
C GLN A 115 -17.22 9.12 13.81
N LEU A 116 -16.75 10.28 14.25
CA LEU A 116 -15.40 10.75 13.93
C LEU A 116 -14.32 9.80 14.48
N LEU A 117 -14.48 9.36 15.74
CA LEU A 117 -13.54 8.41 16.35
C LEU A 117 -13.58 7.05 15.65
N ALA A 118 -14.77 6.58 15.22
CA ALA A 118 -14.91 5.36 14.46
C ALA A 118 -14.16 5.44 13.12
N GLU A 119 -14.34 6.52 12.37
CA GLU A 119 -13.65 6.73 11.10
C GLU A 119 -12.12 6.84 11.28
N TRP A 120 -11.67 7.52 12.32
CA TRP A 120 -10.25 7.67 12.63
C TRP A 120 -9.58 6.34 12.96
N THR A 121 -10.18 5.57 13.87
CA THR A 121 -9.65 4.26 14.28
C THR A 121 -9.67 3.23 13.16
N GLU A 122 -10.67 3.28 12.31
CA GLU A 122 -10.81 2.35 11.18
C GLU A 122 -9.81 2.64 10.07
N THR A 123 -9.61 3.91 9.74
CA THR A 123 -8.77 4.34 8.62
C THR A 123 -7.29 4.39 8.97
N PHE A 124 -6.97 4.82 10.19
CA PHE A 124 -5.59 5.02 10.67
C PHE A 124 -5.31 4.25 11.97
N PRO A 125 -5.48 2.92 11.97
CA PRO A 125 -5.33 2.13 13.19
C PRO A 125 -3.92 2.18 13.77
N TYR A 126 -2.89 2.33 12.92
CA TYR A 126 -1.51 2.41 13.38
C TYR A 126 -1.21 3.62 14.25
N ASP A 127 -1.96 4.72 14.10
CA ASP A 127 -1.82 5.89 14.97
C ASP A 127 -2.03 5.51 16.44
N PHE A 128 -2.89 4.51 16.70
CA PHE A 128 -3.26 4.06 18.04
C PHE A 128 -2.28 3.04 18.66
N ARG A 129 -1.17 2.73 18.00
CA ARG A 129 -0.04 2.03 18.62
C ARG A 129 0.68 2.91 19.63
N ASP A 130 0.64 4.22 19.44
CA ASP A 130 1.17 5.19 20.39
C ASP A 130 0.30 5.18 21.66
N GLU A 131 0.90 4.95 22.81
CA GLU A 131 0.19 4.91 24.09
C GLU A 131 -0.53 6.23 24.41
N ARG A 132 0.03 7.35 23.98
CA ARG A 132 -0.58 8.67 24.15
C ARG A 132 -1.87 8.81 23.34
N MET A 133 -1.84 8.27 22.10
CA MET A 133 -3.01 8.23 21.21
C MET A 133 -4.10 7.36 21.82
N MET A 134 -3.74 6.17 22.28
CA MET A 134 -4.68 5.24 22.90
C MET A 134 -5.25 5.79 24.21
N ARG A 135 -4.46 6.50 24.99
CA ARG A 135 -4.90 7.16 26.21
C ARG A 135 -5.96 8.22 25.90
N ASN A 136 -5.71 9.08 24.92
CA ASN A 136 -6.67 10.09 24.49
C ASN A 136 -7.99 9.47 24.03
N LEU A 137 -7.93 8.37 23.29
CA LEU A 137 -9.12 7.64 22.89
C LEU A 137 -9.90 7.09 24.08
N LYS A 138 -9.22 6.46 25.05
CA LYS A 138 -9.84 5.93 26.26
C LYS A 138 -10.46 7.01 27.13
N ASP A 139 -9.79 8.12 27.29
CA ASP A 139 -10.29 9.26 28.08
C ASP A 139 -11.57 9.83 27.45
N MET A 140 -11.57 10.01 26.13
CA MET A 140 -12.74 10.50 25.42
C MET A 140 -13.88 9.48 25.41
N THR A 141 -13.59 8.20 25.27
CA THR A 141 -14.56 7.10 25.38
C THR A 141 -15.25 7.10 26.73
N TYR A 142 -14.47 7.21 27.79
CA TYR A 142 -14.99 7.31 29.17
C TYR A 142 -15.90 8.53 29.34
N LYS A 143 -15.46 9.68 28.84
CA LYS A 143 -16.25 10.93 28.91
C LYS A 143 -17.59 10.80 28.18
N ILE A 144 -17.59 10.28 26.98
CA ILE A 144 -18.82 10.07 26.20
C ILE A 144 -19.76 9.08 26.90
N THR A 145 -19.24 8.01 27.45
CA THR A 145 -20.02 6.97 28.13
C THR A 145 -20.72 7.53 29.38
N ILE A 146 -20.06 8.41 30.13
CA ILE A 146 -20.67 9.08 31.27
C ILE A 146 -21.77 10.05 30.85
N LEU A 147 -21.54 10.77 29.76
CA LEU A 147 -22.47 11.80 29.27
C LEU A 147 -23.72 11.18 28.63
N ASP A 148 -23.57 10.10 27.92
CA ASP A 148 -24.67 9.41 27.25
C ASP A 148 -24.41 7.90 27.18
N GLU A 149 -25.11 7.16 28.02
CA GLU A 149 -24.95 5.71 28.13
C GLU A 149 -25.36 4.95 26.85
N LEU A 150 -26.15 5.58 25.97
CA LEU A 150 -26.56 4.97 24.69
C LEU A 150 -25.36 4.58 23.82
N HIS A 151 -24.24 5.29 23.94
CA HIS A 151 -23.05 5.06 23.13
C HIS A 151 -22.04 4.11 23.77
N ARG A 152 -22.28 3.60 24.97
CA ARG A 152 -21.37 2.67 25.66
C ARG A 152 -21.04 1.46 24.81
N LYS A 153 -22.05 0.81 24.24
CA LYS A 153 -21.89 -0.37 23.42
C LYS A 153 -21.11 -0.09 22.13
N THR A 154 -21.43 1.01 21.47
CA THR A 154 -20.76 1.43 20.23
C THR A 154 -19.27 1.74 20.49
N MET A 155 -18.97 2.49 21.55
CA MET A 155 -17.59 2.82 21.90
C MET A 155 -16.80 1.56 22.30
N HIS A 156 -17.42 0.62 22.98
CA HIS A 156 -16.79 -0.65 23.32
C HIS A 156 -16.47 -1.47 22.05
N GLN A 157 -17.37 -1.49 21.07
CA GLN A 157 -17.15 -2.15 19.79
C GLN A 157 -16.01 -1.51 19.01
N ILE A 158 -15.94 -0.17 18.97
CA ILE A 158 -14.84 0.56 18.32
C ILE A 158 -13.51 0.16 18.94
N THR A 159 -13.40 0.17 20.26
CA THR A 159 -12.17 -0.19 20.97
C THR A 159 -11.79 -1.65 20.74
N GLN A 160 -12.75 -2.56 20.75
CA GLN A 160 -12.49 -3.98 20.47
C GLN A 160 -12.02 -4.21 19.04
N ASN A 161 -12.68 -3.60 18.06
CA ASN A 161 -12.31 -3.71 16.65
C ASN A 161 -10.89 -3.17 16.41
N LEU A 162 -10.56 -2.05 17.04
CA LEU A 162 -9.22 -1.48 16.99
C LEU A 162 -8.18 -2.44 17.59
N SER A 163 -8.45 -3.00 18.75
CA SER A 163 -7.52 -3.94 19.41
C SER A 163 -7.30 -5.20 18.56
N ARG A 164 -8.34 -5.74 17.96
CA ARG A 164 -8.22 -6.89 17.04
C ARG A 164 -7.39 -6.54 15.82
N LYS A 165 -7.64 -5.38 15.24
CA LYS A 165 -6.92 -4.90 14.05
C LYS A 165 -5.43 -4.71 14.35
N LEU A 166 -5.10 -4.10 15.48
CA LEU A 166 -3.70 -3.93 15.92
C LEU A 166 -3.03 -5.28 16.21
N ALA A 167 -3.74 -6.23 16.82
CA ALA A 167 -3.22 -7.58 17.05
C ALA A 167 -2.92 -8.30 15.72
N THR A 168 -3.80 -8.21 14.74
CA THR A 168 -3.60 -8.78 13.40
C THR A 168 -2.39 -8.17 12.70
N LEU A 169 -2.25 -6.85 12.78
CA LEU A 169 -1.11 -6.13 12.21
C LEU A 169 0.22 -6.52 12.86
N ASN A 170 0.23 -6.70 14.18
CA ASN A 170 1.43 -7.15 14.91
C ASN A 170 1.81 -8.57 14.54
N GLN A 171 0.87 -9.48 14.41
CA GLN A 171 1.12 -10.86 13.95
C GLN A 171 1.72 -10.89 12.54
N TYR A 172 1.20 -10.07 11.64
CA TYR A 172 1.72 -9.95 10.28
C TYR A 172 3.18 -9.49 10.27
N GLU A 173 3.51 -8.47 11.06
CA GLU A 173 4.89 -7.96 11.18
C GLU A 173 5.85 -9.00 11.75
N GLU A 174 5.42 -9.78 12.74
CA GLU A 174 6.21 -10.89 13.29
C GLU A 174 6.49 -11.96 12.24
N VAL A 175 5.49 -12.34 11.45
CA VAL A 175 5.64 -13.31 10.36
C VAL A 175 6.62 -12.79 9.31
N LEU A 176 6.53 -11.52 8.92
CA LEU A 176 7.47 -10.91 7.97
C LEU A 176 8.90 -10.91 8.51
N THR A 177 9.10 -10.59 9.77
CA THR A 177 10.42 -10.59 10.43
C THR A 177 11.03 -11.99 10.42
N LYS A 178 10.25 -13.02 10.72
CA LYS A 178 10.69 -14.42 10.68
C LYS A 178 11.04 -14.88 9.25
N LEU A 179 10.24 -14.48 8.26
CA LEU A 179 10.50 -14.79 6.86
C LEU A 179 11.83 -14.16 6.40
N ASN A 180 12.06 -12.89 6.72
CA ASN A 180 13.29 -12.19 6.35
C ASN A 180 14.53 -12.81 6.99
N ALA A 181 14.45 -13.23 8.25
CA ALA A 181 15.53 -13.94 8.93
C ALA A 181 15.85 -15.28 8.25
N SER A 182 14.82 -16.03 7.81
CA SER A 182 15.03 -17.34 7.16
C SER A 182 15.62 -17.23 5.76
N VAL A 183 15.42 -16.12 5.05
CA VAL A 183 15.97 -15.89 3.70
C VAL A 183 17.47 -15.67 3.72
N THR A 184 18.00 -15.00 4.74
CA THR A 184 19.45 -14.73 4.89
C THR A 184 20.26 -16.02 5.02
N ASP A 185 19.74 -17.03 5.70
CA ASP A 185 20.42 -18.33 5.91
C ASP A 185 20.46 -19.20 4.63
N ARG A 186 19.58 -18.96 3.67
CA ARG A 186 19.46 -19.76 2.45
C ARG A 186 20.42 -19.38 1.33
N LEU A 187 20.97 -18.18 1.35
CA LEU A 187 22.02 -17.76 0.41
C LEU A 187 23.28 -18.64 0.52
N THR A 188 23.48 -19.30 1.64
CA THR A 188 24.61 -20.23 1.86
C THR A 188 24.43 -21.60 1.21
N VAL A 189 23.18 -22.02 0.96
CA VAL A 189 22.88 -23.33 0.34
C VAL A 189 23.21 -23.37 -1.16
N LEU A 190 23.27 -22.19 -1.82
CA LEU A 190 23.60 -22.07 -3.23
C LEU A 190 25.09 -22.34 -3.56
N LYS A 191 25.94 -22.49 -2.55
CA LYS A 191 27.37 -22.81 -2.70
C LYS A 191 27.67 -24.27 -2.97
N THR A 192 26.73 -25.16 -2.72
CA THR A 192 26.88 -26.60 -3.03
C THR A 192 26.18 -26.90 -4.34
N LYS A 193 26.90 -27.58 -5.26
CA LYS A 193 26.33 -28.04 -6.51
C LYS A 193 25.02 -28.77 -6.25
N PRO A 194 23.91 -28.41 -6.92
CA PRO A 194 22.66 -29.12 -6.74
C PRO A 194 22.75 -30.49 -7.40
N GLN A 195 23.08 -31.49 -6.64
CA GLN A 195 23.09 -32.88 -7.15
C GLN A 195 21.80 -33.64 -6.92
N SER A 196 20.79 -33.09 -6.30
CA SER A 196 19.57 -33.86 -6.13
C SER A 196 18.35 -32.97 -5.94
N ILE A 197 17.39 -33.19 -6.81
CA ILE A 197 15.97 -32.88 -6.57
C ILE A 197 15.76 -31.47 -5.99
N GLN A 198 16.30 -30.46 -6.67
CA GLN A 198 15.79 -29.13 -6.45
C GLN A 198 14.40 -29.08 -7.05
N ARG A 199 13.41 -28.86 -6.19
CA ARG A 199 12.06 -28.56 -6.63
C ARG A 199 12.11 -27.26 -7.41
N ASP A 200 11.78 -27.32 -8.70
CA ASP A 200 11.58 -26.14 -9.53
C ASP A 200 10.11 -25.74 -9.53
N ILE A 201 9.84 -24.57 -10.07
CA ILE A 201 8.46 -24.03 -10.09
C ILE A 201 7.52 -24.97 -10.86
N LEU A 202 7.98 -25.63 -11.91
CA LEU A 202 7.15 -26.53 -12.71
C LEU A 202 6.73 -27.79 -11.95
N THR A 203 7.57 -28.27 -11.02
CA THR A 203 7.22 -29.40 -10.15
C THR A 203 6.31 -28.98 -8.98
N ILE A 204 6.45 -27.76 -8.49
CA ILE A 204 5.62 -27.21 -7.41
C ILE A 204 4.21 -26.89 -7.93
N CYS A 205 4.11 -26.25 -9.09
CA CYS A 205 2.85 -25.81 -9.68
C CYS A 205 2.97 -25.77 -11.18
N SER A 206 2.46 -26.79 -11.86
CA SER A 206 2.55 -26.90 -13.33
C SER A 206 1.50 -26.03 -14.06
N ASP A 207 0.43 -25.63 -13.38
CA ASP A 207 -0.65 -24.84 -13.97
C ASP A 207 -0.39 -23.35 -13.79
N PRO A 208 -0.22 -22.56 -14.87
CA PRO A 208 0.02 -21.13 -14.80
C PRO A 208 -1.09 -20.35 -14.10
N TYR A 209 -2.34 -20.75 -14.32
CA TYR A 209 -3.49 -20.08 -13.70
C TYR A 209 -3.49 -20.26 -12.18
N THR A 210 -3.19 -21.45 -11.71
CA THR A 210 -3.08 -21.73 -10.26
C THR A 210 -1.97 -20.89 -9.63
N LEU A 211 -0.82 -20.76 -10.29
CA LEU A 211 0.25 -19.90 -9.78
C LEU A 211 -0.17 -18.44 -9.71
N ALA A 212 -0.82 -17.94 -10.74
CA ALA A 212 -1.34 -16.57 -10.77
C ALA A 212 -2.33 -16.30 -9.64
N GLN A 213 -3.17 -17.27 -9.29
CA GLN A 213 -4.07 -17.20 -8.14
C GLN A 213 -3.31 -17.10 -6.82
N GLN A 214 -2.28 -17.91 -6.64
CA GLN A 214 -1.47 -17.89 -5.41
C GLN A 214 -0.64 -16.59 -5.30
N LEU A 215 -0.11 -16.08 -6.39
CA LEU A 215 0.52 -14.76 -6.43
C LEU A 215 -0.45 -13.67 -5.99
N THR A 216 -1.70 -13.76 -6.43
CA THR A 216 -2.76 -12.82 -6.04
C THR A 216 -3.05 -12.88 -4.54
N HIS A 217 -3.00 -14.06 -3.92
CA HIS A 217 -3.11 -14.19 -2.47
C HIS A 217 -2.02 -13.40 -1.74
N VAL A 218 -0.76 -13.56 -2.17
CA VAL A 218 0.36 -12.83 -1.55
C VAL A 218 0.20 -11.34 -1.72
N GLU A 219 -0.16 -10.90 -2.92
CA GLU A 219 -0.35 -9.48 -3.24
C GLU A 219 -1.44 -8.84 -2.38
N LEU A 220 -2.62 -9.43 -2.33
CA LEU A 220 -3.77 -8.90 -1.59
C LEU A 220 -3.51 -8.91 -0.08
N GLU A 221 -2.87 -9.93 0.45
CA GLU A 221 -2.48 -9.97 1.87
C GLU A 221 -1.54 -8.82 2.23
N ARG A 222 -0.50 -8.62 1.43
CA ARG A 222 0.46 -7.55 1.68
C ARG A 222 -0.14 -6.16 1.50
N LEU A 223 -0.97 -5.97 0.46
CA LEU A 223 -1.71 -4.72 0.26
C LEU A 223 -2.60 -4.39 1.46
N SER A 224 -3.28 -5.37 2.01
CA SER A 224 -4.25 -5.17 3.10
C SER A 224 -3.63 -4.58 4.37
N HIS A 225 -2.31 -4.73 4.55
CA HIS A 225 -1.60 -4.26 5.74
C HIS A 225 -0.93 -2.89 5.54
N ILE A 226 -0.92 -2.34 4.33
CA ILE A 226 -0.37 -1.02 4.08
C ILE A 226 -1.37 0.04 4.56
N GLY A 227 -0.93 0.91 5.47
CA GLY A 227 -1.72 2.05 5.90
C GLY A 227 -1.60 3.22 4.90
N PRO A 228 -2.66 4.03 4.74
CA PRO A 228 -2.63 5.17 3.81
C PRO A 228 -1.56 6.19 4.17
N GLU A 229 -1.27 6.37 5.46
CA GLU A 229 -0.24 7.27 5.96
C GLU A 229 1.17 6.90 5.50
N GLU A 230 1.44 5.65 5.17
CA GLU A 230 2.75 5.21 4.71
C GLU A 230 3.18 5.90 3.41
N PHE A 231 2.23 6.19 2.52
CA PHE A 231 2.50 6.93 1.29
C PHE A 231 2.91 8.38 1.53
N VAL A 232 2.42 8.99 2.59
CA VAL A 232 2.77 10.35 2.99
C VAL A 232 4.10 10.37 3.73
N GLN A 233 4.30 9.44 4.64
CA GLN A 233 5.49 9.35 5.49
C GLN A 233 6.74 8.94 4.71
N ALA A 234 6.60 8.15 3.65
CA ALA A 234 7.71 7.73 2.80
C ALA A 234 8.47 8.91 2.18
N PHE A 235 7.79 10.04 1.95
CA PHE A 235 8.35 11.24 1.33
C PHE A 235 8.35 12.46 2.24
N ALA A 236 8.16 12.26 3.56
CA ALA A 236 8.28 13.35 4.53
C ALA A 236 9.74 13.82 4.57
N HIS A 237 9.99 15.07 4.18
CA HIS A 237 11.31 15.66 4.25
C HIS A 237 11.71 15.89 5.71
N LYS A 238 12.99 15.64 6.01
CA LYS A 238 13.58 15.85 7.35
C LYS A 238 13.50 17.30 7.84
N ASP A 239 13.24 18.23 6.92
CA ASP A 239 13.28 19.67 7.17
C ASP A 239 11.93 20.30 7.56
N THR A 240 10.84 19.53 7.55
CA THR A 240 9.51 20.08 7.79
C THR A 240 9.21 20.32 9.27
N TYR A 241 10.01 19.81 10.18
CA TYR A 241 9.87 20.12 11.60
C TYR A 241 11.19 20.27 12.29
N ASP A 242 11.31 21.46 12.86
CA ASP A 242 12.29 21.91 13.84
C ASP A 242 12.71 20.83 14.85
N ASN A 243 14.02 20.58 14.89
CA ASN A 243 14.82 20.20 16.06
C ASN A 243 14.41 19.01 16.95
N ASN A 244 13.32 18.30 16.71
CA ASN A 244 13.02 17.08 17.43
C ASN A 244 13.25 15.84 16.55
N LYS A 245 14.49 15.40 16.54
CA LYS A 245 15.01 14.22 15.83
C LYS A 245 14.28 12.89 16.12
N THR A 246 13.30 12.88 16.99
CA THR A 246 12.64 11.68 17.48
C THR A 246 11.35 11.31 16.77
N CYS A 247 10.76 12.21 15.97
CA CYS A 247 9.45 11.97 15.33
C CYS A 247 9.48 11.21 14.03
N PHE A 248 10.57 11.33 13.26
CA PHE A 248 10.64 10.78 11.91
C PHE A 248 11.55 9.56 11.77
N ASN A 249 12.21 9.16 12.86
CA ASN A 249 13.09 8.00 12.89
C ASN A 249 12.38 6.69 13.25
N ASP A 250 11.04 6.69 13.28
CA ASP A 250 10.32 5.45 13.48
C ASP A 250 10.20 4.70 12.14
N LEU A 251 11.21 3.89 11.84
CA LEU A 251 11.30 3.02 10.66
C LEU A 251 10.07 2.12 10.47
N LYS A 252 9.25 1.95 11.52
CA LYS A 252 8.03 1.14 11.48
C LYS A 252 6.88 1.80 10.72
N LYS A 253 6.94 3.11 10.46
CA LYS A 253 5.85 3.86 9.84
C LYS A 253 5.68 3.60 8.34
N THR A 254 6.69 3.06 7.65
CA THR A 254 6.65 2.69 6.23
C THR A 254 7.00 1.23 5.97
N SER A 255 7.07 0.42 7.02
CA SER A 255 7.56 -0.96 6.93
C SER A 255 6.70 -1.87 6.05
N ASN A 256 5.39 -1.66 6.02
CA ASN A 256 4.48 -2.48 5.21
C ASN A 256 4.56 -2.11 3.72
N LEU A 257 4.73 -0.83 3.42
CA LEU A 257 4.97 -0.37 2.05
C LEU A 257 6.31 -0.88 1.54
N GLU A 258 7.36 -0.79 2.36
CA GLU A 258 8.70 -1.33 2.04
C GLU A 258 8.65 -2.84 1.84
N ALA A 259 7.95 -3.58 2.69
CA ALA A 259 7.77 -5.01 2.55
C ALA A 259 7.05 -5.39 1.24
N TYR A 260 6.13 -4.56 0.80
CA TYR A 260 5.45 -4.77 -0.48
C TYR A 260 6.38 -4.54 -1.67
N VAL A 261 7.22 -3.52 -1.63
CA VAL A 261 8.24 -3.25 -2.65
C VAL A 261 9.27 -4.39 -2.67
N GLU A 262 9.69 -4.88 -1.51
CA GLU A 262 10.60 -6.02 -1.39
C GLU A 262 10.00 -7.30 -2.01
N TRP A 263 8.71 -7.52 -1.82
CA TRP A 263 8.01 -8.63 -2.46
C TRP A 263 8.08 -8.54 -4.00
N PHE A 264 7.86 -7.36 -4.56
CA PHE A 264 7.99 -7.15 -6.01
C PHE A 264 9.39 -7.54 -6.50
N ASN A 265 10.43 -7.05 -5.83
CA ASN A 265 11.81 -7.37 -6.17
C ASN A 265 12.08 -8.87 -6.02
N ARG A 266 11.62 -9.47 -4.93
CA ARG A 266 11.77 -10.91 -4.71
C ARG A 266 11.12 -11.71 -5.84
N LEU A 267 9.91 -11.38 -6.25
CA LEU A 267 9.22 -12.09 -7.33
C LEU A 267 9.98 -11.96 -8.66
N SER A 268 10.48 -10.77 -8.97
CA SER A 268 11.30 -10.56 -10.17
C SER A 268 12.56 -11.42 -10.16
N TYR A 269 13.28 -11.45 -9.05
CA TYR A 269 14.48 -12.27 -8.90
C TYR A 269 14.17 -13.79 -8.87
N LEU A 270 13.03 -14.17 -8.31
CA LEU A 270 12.59 -15.58 -8.32
C LEU A 270 12.34 -16.06 -9.75
N VAL A 271 11.66 -15.25 -10.57
CA VAL A 271 11.44 -15.56 -11.99
C VAL A 271 12.78 -15.74 -12.72
N ALA A 272 13.70 -14.79 -12.55
CA ALA A 272 15.02 -14.86 -13.15
C ALA A 272 15.81 -16.07 -12.67
N THR A 273 15.74 -16.40 -11.39
CA THR A 273 16.40 -17.57 -10.80
C THR A 273 15.87 -18.87 -11.39
N GLU A 274 14.55 -19.02 -11.47
CA GLU A 274 13.90 -20.21 -12.03
C GLU A 274 14.26 -20.42 -13.51
N ILE A 275 14.49 -19.34 -14.25
CA ILE A 275 14.89 -19.39 -15.66
C ILE A 275 16.38 -19.74 -15.81
N CYS A 276 17.25 -19.13 -14.99
CA CYS A 276 18.70 -19.31 -15.12
C CYS A 276 19.22 -20.60 -14.49
N MET A 277 18.47 -21.21 -13.56
CA MET A 277 18.91 -22.38 -12.81
C MET A 277 18.98 -23.68 -13.65
N PRO A 278 18.03 -23.99 -14.56
CA PRO A 278 18.09 -25.21 -15.34
C PRO A 278 19.30 -25.25 -16.28
N VAL A 279 19.99 -26.38 -16.30
CA VAL A 279 21.18 -26.57 -17.15
C VAL A 279 20.82 -26.71 -18.63
N LYS A 280 19.69 -27.39 -18.91
CA LYS A 280 19.28 -27.67 -20.28
C LYS A 280 18.49 -26.48 -20.88
N LYS A 281 18.93 -26.02 -22.03
CA LYS A 281 18.28 -24.95 -22.79
C LYS A 281 16.79 -25.19 -23.05
N LYS A 282 16.40 -26.40 -23.39
CA LYS A 282 15.00 -26.78 -23.62
C LYS A 282 14.16 -26.60 -22.34
N HIS A 283 14.73 -26.92 -21.20
CA HIS A 283 14.05 -26.71 -19.91
C HIS A 283 13.91 -25.23 -19.57
N ARG A 284 14.96 -24.44 -19.77
CA ARG A 284 14.88 -22.97 -19.57
C ARG A 284 13.80 -22.33 -20.44
N ALA A 285 13.69 -22.76 -21.70
CA ALA A 285 12.66 -22.30 -22.62
C ALA A 285 11.25 -22.60 -22.10
N ARG A 286 11.04 -23.80 -21.57
CA ARG A 286 9.75 -24.18 -20.97
C ARG A 286 9.41 -23.35 -19.76
N VAL A 287 10.38 -23.01 -18.93
CA VAL A 287 10.16 -22.13 -17.76
C VAL A 287 9.76 -20.72 -18.19
N ILE A 288 10.41 -20.18 -19.21
CA ILE A 288 10.04 -18.87 -19.78
C ILE A 288 8.62 -18.89 -20.31
N GLU A 289 8.25 -19.88 -21.12
CA GLU A 289 6.89 -20.02 -21.66
C GLU A 289 5.86 -20.13 -20.52
N TYR A 290 6.19 -20.87 -19.49
CA TYR A 290 5.35 -20.97 -18.30
C TYR A 290 5.11 -19.62 -17.63
N PHE A 291 6.16 -18.82 -17.39
CA PHE A 291 6.00 -17.49 -16.80
C PHE A 291 5.30 -16.49 -17.72
N ILE A 292 5.42 -16.63 -19.02
CA ILE A 292 4.62 -15.82 -19.95
C ILE A 292 3.13 -16.12 -19.75
N ASP A 293 2.76 -17.38 -19.60
CA ASP A 293 1.36 -17.78 -19.37
C ASP A 293 0.89 -17.34 -17.97
N VAL A 294 1.73 -17.41 -16.94
CA VAL A 294 1.43 -16.86 -15.61
C VAL A 294 1.18 -15.36 -15.67
N ALA A 295 2.02 -14.64 -16.40
CA ALA A 295 1.87 -13.19 -16.58
C ALA A 295 0.55 -12.84 -17.27
N ARG A 296 0.15 -13.59 -18.28
CA ARG A 296 -1.16 -13.42 -18.96
C ARG A 296 -2.32 -13.64 -18.00
N GLU A 297 -2.24 -14.67 -17.17
CA GLU A 297 -3.27 -14.94 -16.17
C GLU A 297 -3.34 -13.85 -15.10
N CYS A 298 -2.18 -13.28 -14.69
CA CYS A 298 -2.14 -12.13 -13.82
C CYS A 298 -2.83 -10.92 -14.44
N PHE A 299 -2.59 -10.65 -15.72
CA PHE A 299 -3.28 -9.58 -16.45
C PHE A 299 -4.80 -9.78 -16.42
N ASN A 300 -5.26 -11.00 -16.72
CA ASN A 300 -6.68 -11.34 -16.76
C ASN A 300 -7.36 -11.24 -15.37
N ILE A 301 -6.65 -11.56 -14.30
CA ILE A 301 -7.13 -11.41 -12.93
C ILE A 301 -7.24 -9.93 -12.54
N GLY A 302 -6.39 -9.08 -13.09
CA GLY A 302 -6.22 -7.68 -12.67
C GLY A 302 -5.04 -7.47 -11.73
N ASN A 303 -4.14 -8.45 -11.62
CA ASN A 303 -2.93 -8.40 -10.83
C ASN A 303 -1.76 -7.82 -11.63
N PHE A 304 -1.75 -6.51 -11.77
CA PHE A 304 -0.74 -5.81 -12.57
C PHE A 304 0.63 -5.77 -11.89
N ASN A 305 0.69 -5.84 -10.58
CA ASN A 305 1.97 -5.81 -9.86
C ASN A 305 2.77 -7.09 -10.11
N SER A 306 2.15 -8.26 -9.96
CA SER A 306 2.80 -9.55 -10.28
C SER A 306 3.14 -9.65 -11.77
N LEU A 307 2.25 -9.18 -12.64
CA LEU A 307 2.51 -9.11 -14.09
C LEU A 307 3.82 -8.35 -14.37
N MET A 308 3.94 -7.15 -13.80
CA MET A 308 5.12 -6.30 -14.02
C MET A 308 6.39 -6.91 -13.39
N ALA A 309 6.27 -7.55 -12.24
CA ALA A 309 7.38 -8.23 -11.60
C ALA A 309 7.90 -9.40 -12.46
N ILE A 310 7.01 -10.17 -13.06
CA ILE A 310 7.38 -11.29 -13.97
C ILE A 310 8.06 -10.74 -15.23
N ILE A 311 7.51 -9.71 -15.85
CA ILE A 311 8.11 -9.07 -17.03
C ILE A 311 9.51 -8.52 -16.67
N SER A 312 9.63 -7.85 -15.53
CA SER A 312 10.93 -7.32 -15.06
C SER A 312 11.97 -8.42 -14.86
N GLY A 313 11.57 -9.56 -14.31
CA GLY A 313 12.45 -10.72 -14.14
C GLY A 313 12.93 -11.29 -15.47
N MET A 314 12.04 -11.41 -16.44
CA MET A 314 12.38 -11.89 -17.79
C MET A 314 13.23 -10.91 -18.59
N ASN A 315 13.13 -9.62 -18.30
CA ASN A 315 13.91 -8.57 -18.95
C ASN A 315 15.24 -8.28 -18.23
N MET A 316 15.52 -8.89 -17.09
CA MET A 316 16.84 -8.77 -16.48
C MET A 316 17.94 -9.25 -17.44
N SER A 317 19.07 -8.55 -17.46
CA SER A 317 20.16 -8.84 -18.41
C SER A 317 20.63 -10.30 -18.39
N PRO A 318 20.75 -10.97 -17.23
CA PRO A 318 21.13 -12.40 -17.21
C PRO A 318 20.14 -13.31 -17.96
N VAL A 319 18.87 -12.96 -18.02
CA VAL A 319 17.82 -13.71 -18.74
C VAL A 319 17.73 -13.24 -20.19
N SER A 320 17.68 -11.95 -20.45
CA SER A 320 17.52 -11.38 -21.79
C SER A 320 18.68 -11.73 -22.72
N ARG A 321 19.89 -11.91 -22.19
CA ARG A 321 21.07 -12.32 -22.95
C ARG A 321 21.03 -13.76 -23.46
N LEU A 322 20.15 -14.62 -22.95
CA LEU A 322 20.06 -16.05 -23.30
C LEU A 322 19.41 -16.23 -24.69
N LYS A 323 20.04 -15.73 -25.72
CA LYS A 323 19.49 -15.67 -27.08
C LYS A 323 19.12 -17.03 -27.66
N LYS A 324 19.92 -18.06 -27.37
CA LYS A 324 19.65 -19.41 -27.84
C LYS A 324 18.43 -20.04 -27.14
N THR A 325 18.20 -19.67 -25.90
CA THR A 325 17.00 -20.06 -25.15
C THR A 325 15.77 -19.36 -25.72
N TRP A 326 15.84 -18.04 -25.90
CA TRP A 326 14.74 -17.24 -26.44
C TRP A 326 14.37 -17.64 -27.87
N ALA A 327 15.33 -18.09 -28.68
CA ALA A 327 15.09 -18.56 -30.04
C ALA A 327 14.17 -19.79 -30.12
N LYS A 328 14.02 -20.53 -29.04
CA LYS A 328 13.11 -21.69 -28.92
C LYS A 328 11.69 -21.34 -28.54
N ILE A 329 11.41 -20.07 -28.26
CA ILE A 329 10.14 -19.58 -27.71
C ILE A 329 9.40 -18.79 -28.77
N LYS A 330 8.07 -18.98 -28.79
CA LYS A 330 7.17 -18.07 -29.53
C LYS A 330 6.91 -16.86 -28.69
N THR A 331 7.42 -15.68 -29.10
CA THR A 331 7.41 -14.46 -28.29
C THR A 331 6.17 -13.60 -28.46
N ALA A 332 5.25 -13.97 -29.35
CA ALA A 332 4.07 -13.14 -29.65
C ALA A 332 3.25 -12.74 -28.41
N LYS A 333 2.99 -13.69 -27.52
CA LYS A 333 2.25 -13.42 -26.26
C LYS A 333 3.02 -12.50 -25.32
N PHE A 334 4.34 -12.68 -25.25
CA PHE A 334 5.20 -11.85 -24.43
C PHE A 334 5.28 -10.42 -24.98
N ASP A 335 5.42 -10.27 -26.28
CA ASP A 335 5.45 -8.97 -26.95
C ASP A 335 4.17 -8.16 -26.69
N ILE A 336 3.02 -8.82 -26.68
CA ILE A 336 1.74 -8.17 -26.32
C ILE A 336 1.75 -7.68 -24.88
N LEU A 337 2.25 -8.47 -23.93
CA LEU A 337 2.32 -8.09 -22.52
C LEU A 337 3.31 -6.94 -22.31
N GLU A 338 4.46 -6.97 -22.96
CA GLU A 338 5.42 -5.87 -22.92
C GLU A 338 4.82 -4.58 -23.49
N HIS A 339 4.06 -4.67 -24.57
CA HIS A 339 3.37 -3.52 -25.15
C HIS A 339 2.35 -2.93 -24.17
N GLN A 340 1.59 -3.76 -23.46
CA GLN A 340 0.65 -3.31 -22.43
C GLN A 340 1.33 -2.61 -21.27
N MET A 341 2.54 -3.01 -20.92
CA MET A 341 3.30 -2.49 -19.81
C MET A 341 4.43 -1.53 -20.23
N ASP A 342 4.40 -1.07 -21.47
CA ASP A 342 5.39 -0.14 -22.03
C ASP A 342 5.45 1.16 -21.23
N PRO A 343 6.65 1.58 -20.75
CA PRO A 343 6.81 2.82 -20.01
C PRO A 343 6.67 4.09 -20.86
N SER A 344 6.63 3.99 -22.19
CA SER A 344 6.46 5.14 -23.07
C SER A 344 5.21 5.93 -22.74
N SER A 345 5.27 7.25 -22.94
CA SER A 345 4.16 8.16 -22.66
C SER A 345 3.61 8.01 -21.23
N ASN A 346 4.53 7.90 -20.27
CA ASN A 346 4.22 7.76 -18.86
C ASN A 346 3.29 6.57 -18.57
N PHE A 347 3.61 5.40 -19.10
CA PHE A 347 2.83 4.17 -18.95
C PHE A 347 1.38 4.28 -19.44
N TYR A 348 1.17 4.94 -20.55
CA TYR A 348 -0.18 5.20 -21.09
C TYR A 348 -1.02 3.92 -21.24
N ASN A 349 -0.48 2.87 -21.82
CA ASN A 349 -1.19 1.61 -22.03
C ASN A 349 -1.58 0.93 -20.72
N TYR A 350 -0.65 0.88 -19.77
CA TYR A 350 -0.91 0.35 -18.44
C TYR A 350 -2.00 1.14 -17.72
N ARG A 351 -1.91 2.47 -17.74
CA ARG A 351 -2.90 3.34 -17.07
C ARG A 351 -4.29 3.18 -17.67
N THR A 352 -4.38 2.95 -18.98
CA THR A 352 -5.65 2.65 -19.67
C THR A 352 -6.21 1.30 -19.21
N ALA A 353 -5.38 0.27 -19.14
CA ALA A 353 -5.77 -1.05 -18.65
C ALA A 353 -6.21 -1.01 -17.18
N LEU A 354 -5.49 -0.28 -16.35
CA LEU A 354 -5.82 -0.09 -14.93
C LEU A 354 -7.20 0.59 -14.76
N ARG A 355 -7.46 1.66 -15.51
CA ARG A 355 -8.75 2.35 -15.48
C ARG A 355 -9.88 1.42 -15.91
N GLY A 356 -9.66 0.60 -16.94
CA GLY A 356 -10.63 -0.41 -17.38
C GLY A 356 -10.93 -1.45 -16.30
N ALA A 357 -9.90 -1.94 -15.63
CA ALA A 357 -10.04 -2.88 -14.53
C ALA A 357 -10.76 -2.26 -13.32
N ALA A 358 -10.41 -1.02 -12.97
CA ALA A 358 -11.07 -0.28 -11.89
C ALA A 358 -12.56 -0.07 -12.18
N GLN A 359 -12.90 0.24 -13.41
CA GLN A 359 -14.28 0.44 -13.83
C GLN A 359 -15.08 -0.86 -13.77
N ARG A 360 -14.51 -1.99 -14.23
CA ARG A 360 -15.14 -3.31 -14.08
C ARG A 360 -15.33 -3.68 -12.61
N SER A 361 -14.36 -3.36 -11.77
CA SER A 361 -14.42 -3.60 -10.33
C SER A 361 -15.60 -2.87 -9.66
N MET A 362 -15.88 -1.64 -10.06
CA MET A 362 -16.99 -0.84 -9.51
C MET A 362 -18.37 -1.43 -9.83
N THR A 363 -18.53 -2.07 -10.98
CA THR A 363 -19.79 -2.66 -11.43
C THR A 363 -19.85 -4.18 -11.22
N ALA A 364 -18.85 -4.75 -10.59
CA ALA A 364 -18.71 -6.20 -10.46
C ALA A 364 -19.73 -6.80 -9.48
N HIS A 365 -20.28 -7.94 -9.85
CA HIS A 365 -21.16 -8.74 -9.01
C HIS A 365 -20.43 -9.87 -8.28
N SER A 366 -19.22 -10.25 -8.74
CA SER A 366 -18.38 -11.27 -8.11
C SER A 366 -17.13 -10.66 -7.50
N THR A 367 -16.62 -11.28 -6.44
CA THR A 367 -15.35 -10.85 -5.79
C THR A 367 -14.16 -10.93 -6.75
N ARG A 368 -14.18 -11.91 -7.66
CA ARG A 368 -13.15 -12.13 -8.67
C ARG A 368 -12.95 -10.93 -9.60
N GLU A 369 -14.05 -10.32 -10.05
CA GLU A 369 -14.02 -9.16 -10.93
C GLU A 369 -13.62 -7.86 -10.21
N LYS A 370 -13.66 -7.85 -8.87
CA LYS A 370 -13.28 -6.71 -8.05
C LYS A 370 -11.77 -6.54 -7.88
N ILE A 371 -10.99 -7.57 -8.22
CA ILE A 371 -9.55 -7.55 -8.01
C ILE A 371 -8.90 -6.51 -8.92
N VAL A 372 -8.25 -5.53 -8.31
CA VAL A 372 -7.36 -4.57 -8.97
C VAL A 372 -6.13 -4.43 -8.09
N ILE A 373 -5.00 -4.90 -8.59
CA ILE A 373 -3.71 -4.78 -7.91
C ILE A 373 -2.81 -3.93 -8.80
N PRO A 374 -2.60 -2.65 -8.43
CA PRO A 374 -1.84 -1.73 -9.27
C PRO A 374 -0.36 -2.05 -9.26
N PHE A 375 0.36 -1.57 -10.28
CA PHE A 375 1.81 -1.52 -10.26
C PHE A 375 2.27 -0.50 -9.22
N CYS A 376 2.60 -0.98 -8.04
CA CYS A 376 2.81 -0.17 -6.84
C CYS A 376 3.95 0.85 -7.00
N SER A 377 5.04 0.46 -7.66
CA SER A 377 6.19 1.35 -7.88
C SER A 377 5.83 2.59 -8.67
N LEU A 378 4.90 2.47 -9.63
CA LEU A 378 4.41 3.62 -10.40
C LEU A 378 3.54 4.53 -9.54
N LEU A 379 2.67 3.96 -8.70
CA LEU A 379 1.85 4.72 -7.75
C LEU A 379 2.74 5.52 -6.79
N ILE A 380 3.75 4.90 -6.22
CA ILE A 380 4.72 5.55 -5.34
C ILE A 380 5.45 6.68 -6.07
N LYS A 381 5.84 6.45 -7.32
CA LYS A 381 6.50 7.47 -8.15
C LYS A 381 5.58 8.66 -8.43
N ASP A 382 4.32 8.42 -8.75
CA ASP A 382 3.33 9.49 -8.99
C ASP A 382 3.15 10.34 -7.73
N ILE A 383 3.05 9.71 -6.57
CA ILE A 383 2.93 10.41 -5.28
C ILE A 383 4.21 11.21 -4.98
N TYR A 384 5.37 10.63 -5.25
CA TYR A 384 6.66 11.33 -5.10
C TYR A 384 6.72 12.61 -5.94
N PHE A 385 6.36 12.55 -7.22
CA PHE A 385 6.37 13.73 -8.09
C PHE A 385 5.36 14.78 -7.66
N LEU A 386 4.19 14.38 -7.22
CA LEU A 386 3.21 15.30 -6.66
C LEU A 386 3.76 16.00 -5.41
N ASN A 387 4.40 15.24 -4.53
CA ASN A 387 4.99 15.78 -3.31
C ASN A 387 6.13 16.76 -3.59
N GLU A 388 7.03 16.43 -4.53
CA GLU A 388 8.15 17.29 -4.90
C GLU A 388 7.72 18.51 -5.71
N GLY A 389 6.69 18.37 -6.53
CA GLY A 389 6.21 19.44 -7.41
C GLY A 389 5.39 20.53 -6.71
N CYS A 390 4.91 20.26 -5.50
CA CYS A 390 4.04 21.19 -4.77
C CYS A 390 4.54 21.37 -3.33
N ALA A 391 4.55 22.62 -2.85
CA ALA A 391 4.92 22.93 -1.47
C ALA A 391 3.81 22.54 -0.50
N ASN A 392 4.19 22.11 0.71
CA ASN A 392 3.24 21.81 1.79
C ASN A 392 2.57 23.06 2.35
N ARG A 393 3.30 24.19 2.37
CA ARG A 393 2.80 25.49 2.83
C ARG A 393 2.96 26.54 1.74
N LEU A 394 2.00 27.43 1.68
CA LEU A 394 2.05 28.64 0.87
C LEU A 394 2.91 29.72 1.54
N LEU A 395 3.22 30.79 0.80
CA LEU A 395 4.03 31.91 1.29
C LEU A 395 3.42 32.61 2.53
N ASN A 396 2.09 32.61 2.63
CA ASN A 396 1.37 33.17 3.78
C ASN A 396 1.36 32.25 5.03
N GLY A 397 2.02 31.09 4.97
CA GLY A 397 2.06 30.10 6.05
C GLY A 397 0.85 29.15 6.06
N HIS A 398 -0.12 29.33 5.20
CA HIS A 398 -1.25 28.42 5.08
C HIS A 398 -0.79 27.05 4.56
N VAL A 399 -1.46 26.00 5.02
CA VAL A 399 -1.33 24.67 4.47
C VAL A 399 -1.88 24.66 3.04
N ASN A 400 -1.11 24.14 2.10
CA ASN A 400 -1.52 23.99 0.71
C ASN A 400 -2.49 22.80 0.56
N PHE A 401 -3.73 23.01 0.90
CA PHE A 401 -4.72 21.94 0.97
C PHE A 401 -5.08 21.36 -0.41
N GLU A 402 -4.93 22.15 -1.47
CA GLU A 402 -5.12 21.71 -2.85
C GLU A 402 -4.17 20.56 -3.21
N LYS A 403 -2.90 20.64 -2.80
CA LYS A 403 -1.94 19.54 -2.92
C LYS A 403 -2.46 18.27 -2.24
N PHE A 404 -2.99 18.38 -1.05
CA PHE A 404 -3.42 17.22 -0.26
C PHE A 404 -4.72 16.62 -0.77
N TRP A 405 -5.60 17.39 -1.41
CA TRP A 405 -6.73 16.82 -2.15
C TRP A 405 -6.26 15.87 -3.25
N GLU A 406 -5.29 16.28 -4.06
CA GLU A 406 -4.75 15.45 -5.13
C GLU A 406 -4.04 14.19 -4.59
N LEU A 407 -3.27 14.35 -3.53
CA LEU A 407 -2.62 13.23 -2.85
C LEU A 407 -3.65 12.23 -2.32
N ALA A 408 -4.68 12.72 -1.65
CA ALA A 408 -5.73 11.90 -1.08
C ALA A 408 -6.53 11.14 -2.14
N LYS A 409 -6.77 11.73 -3.30
CA LYS A 409 -7.41 11.02 -4.43
C LYS A 409 -6.63 9.78 -4.85
N GLN A 410 -5.33 9.91 -5.02
CA GLN A 410 -4.47 8.79 -5.43
C GLN A 410 -4.42 7.70 -4.36
N VAL A 411 -4.26 8.09 -3.11
CA VAL A 411 -4.23 7.14 -1.99
C VAL A 411 -5.60 6.47 -1.78
N SER A 412 -6.69 7.18 -1.98
CA SER A 412 -8.05 6.64 -1.80
C SER A 412 -8.39 5.53 -2.78
N GLU A 413 -7.94 5.63 -4.03
CA GLU A 413 -8.11 4.55 -5.02
C GLU A 413 -7.43 3.27 -4.53
N PHE A 414 -6.19 3.38 -4.07
CA PHE A 414 -5.46 2.28 -3.48
C PHE A 414 -6.19 1.67 -2.27
N MET A 415 -6.75 2.51 -1.39
CA MET A 415 -7.50 2.05 -0.21
C MET A 415 -8.74 1.24 -0.59
N THR A 416 -9.37 1.54 -1.71
CA THR A 416 -10.50 0.76 -2.23
C THR A 416 -10.03 -0.64 -2.68
N TRP A 417 -8.95 -0.72 -3.41
CA TRP A 417 -8.46 -1.98 -3.96
C TRP A 417 -7.89 -2.91 -2.89
N LYS A 418 -7.29 -2.38 -1.84
CA LYS A 418 -6.72 -3.20 -0.76
C LYS A 418 -7.78 -3.92 0.09
N GLN A 419 -9.04 -3.55 0.00
CA GLN A 419 -10.12 -4.16 0.79
C GLN A 419 -10.68 -5.45 0.18
N VAL A 420 -10.29 -5.80 -1.03
CA VAL A 420 -10.78 -6.98 -1.72
C VAL A 420 -10.16 -8.23 -1.08
N GLU A 421 -11.02 -9.17 -0.67
CA GLU A 421 -10.58 -10.49 -0.21
C GLU A 421 -10.30 -11.40 -1.41
N CYS A 422 -9.24 -12.20 -1.32
CA CYS A 422 -8.90 -13.13 -2.38
C CYS A 422 -9.92 -14.27 -2.46
N PRO A 423 -10.61 -14.44 -3.60
CA PRO A 423 -11.65 -15.46 -3.74
C PRO A 423 -11.11 -16.86 -4.04
N PHE A 424 -9.81 -16.98 -4.28
CA PHE A 424 -9.19 -18.24 -4.66
C PHE A 424 -8.81 -19.07 -3.44
N GLU A 425 -8.85 -20.38 -3.58
CA GLU A 425 -8.41 -21.31 -2.54
C GLU A 425 -6.89 -21.21 -2.34
N ARG A 426 -6.44 -21.25 -1.07
CA ARG A 426 -5.03 -21.21 -0.73
C ARG A 426 -4.39 -22.58 -0.93
N ASP A 427 -3.25 -22.62 -1.62
CA ASP A 427 -2.37 -23.77 -1.67
C ASP A 427 -1.10 -23.47 -0.83
N ARG A 428 -1.00 -24.10 0.32
CA ARG A 428 0.10 -23.86 1.27
C ARG A 428 1.47 -24.19 0.72
N LYS A 429 1.59 -25.24 -0.09
CA LYS A 429 2.87 -25.65 -0.67
C LYS A 429 3.39 -24.62 -1.67
N ILE A 430 2.49 -24.11 -2.52
CA ILE A 430 2.83 -23.08 -3.51
C ILE A 430 3.19 -21.78 -2.80
N LEU A 431 2.38 -21.35 -1.83
CA LEU A 431 2.64 -20.13 -1.06
C LEU A 431 3.97 -20.20 -0.30
N GLN A 432 4.25 -21.32 0.33
CA GLN A 432 5.52 -21.52 1.03
C GLN A 432 6.70 -21.44 0.06
N TYR A 433 6.60 -22.05 -1.10
CA TYR A 433 7.62 -21.98 -2.13
C TYR A 433 7.87 -20.55 -2.60
N LEU A 434 6.81 -19.81 -2.93
CA LEU A 434 6.90 -18.42 -3.36
C LEU A 434 7.59 -17.53 -2.33
N LEU A 435 7.30 -17.75 -1.05
CA LEU A 435 7.82 -16.93 0.03
C LEU A 435 9.20 -17.34 0.51
N THR A 436 9.58 -18.59 0.32
CA THR A 436 10.77 -19.17 0.97
C THR A 436 11.78 -19.82 0.02
N ALA A 437 11.48 -20.00 -1.27
CA ALA A 437 12.42 -20.56 -2.23
C ALA A 437 13.69 -19.69 -2.32
N PRO A 438 14.88 -20.31 -2.48
CA PRO A 438 16.12 -19.57 -2.68
C PRO A 438 16.04 -18.70 -3.93
N VAL A 439 16.54 -17.48 -3.82
CA VAL A 439 16.59 -16.49 -4.91
C VAL A 439 18.05 -16.10 -5.11
N PHE A 440 18.51 -16.13 -6.35
CA PHE A 440 19.88 -15.73 -6.68
C PHE A 440 20.05 -14.21 -6.56
N SER A 441 21.22 -13.80 -6.08
CA SER A 441 21.67 -12.42 -6.20
C SER A 441 21.93 -12.08 -7.68
N GLU A 442 22.06 -10.79 -8.00
CA GLU A 442 22.40 -10.34 -9.36
C GLU A 442 23.67 -11.01 -9.88
N ASP A 443 24.73 -11.07 -9.06
CA ASP A 443 25.99 -11.69 -9.43
C ASP A 443 25.84 -13.19 -9.70
N THR A 444 25.07 -13.89 -8.87
CA THR A 444 24.80 -15.32 -9.06
C THR A 444 23.97 -15.57 -10.33
N LEU A 445 23.02 -14.67 -10.65
CA LEU A 445 22.26 -14.75 -11.89
C LEU A 445 23.15 -14.60 -13.11
N TYR A 446 24.05 -13.63 -13.11
CA TYR A 446 25.02 -13.47 -14.21
C TYR A 446 25.94 -14.69 -14.35
N LEU A 447 26.42 -15.22 -13.25
CA LEU A 447 27.25 -16.44 -13.28
C LEU A 447 26.49 -17.60 -13.90
N ALA A 448 25.29 -17.89 -13.43
CA ALA A 448 24.42 -18.95 -13.95
C ALA A 448 24.12 -18.76 -15.44
N SER A 449 23.87 -17.52 -15.84
CA SER A 449 23.61 -17.14 -17.24
C SER A 449 24.80 -17.42 -18.14
N TYR A 450 26.01 -17.01 -17.72
CA TYR A 450 27.25 -17.26 -18.47
C TYR A 450 27.62 -18.75 -18.53
N GLU A 451 27.34 -19.50 -17.46
CA GLU A 451 27.54 -20.96 -17.47
C GLU A 451 26.56 -21.66 -18.40
N SER A 452 25.37 -21.12 -18.59
CA SER A 452 24.32 -21.67 -19.47
C SER A 452 24.55 -21.36 -20.94
N GLU A 453 24.87 -20.10 -21.26
CA GLU A 453 25.21 -19.63 -22.61
C GLU A 453 26.46 -18.75 -22.50
N SER A 454 27.56 -19.21 -23.11
CA SER A 454 28.87 -18.60 -22.97
C SER A 454 28.89 -17.11 -23.34
N PRO A 455 29.75 -16.31 -22.65
CA PRO A 455 29.93 -14.90 -22.99
C PRO A 455 30.38 -14.71 -24.43
N GLU A 456 29.86 -13.71 -25.13
CA GLU A 456 30.15 -13.43 -26.53
C GLU A 456 31.22 -12.36 -26.73
N ASN A 457 31.32 -11.38 -25.82
CA ASN A 457 32.28 -10.30 -25.93
C ASN A 457 33.33 -10.28 -24.81
N HIS A 458 34.34 -9.44 -24.96
CA HIS A 458 35.44 -9.33 -24.01
C HIS A 458 35.00 -8.88 -22.62
N ILE A 459 34.07 -7.92 -22.55
CA ILE A 459 33.55 -7.38 -21.28
C ILE A 459 32.83 -8.49 -20.49
N GLU A 460 31.97 -9.25 -21.15
CA GLU A 460 31.27 -10.37 -20.54
C GLU A 460 32.23 -11.47 -20.09
N LYS A 461 33.25 -11.78 -20.89
CA LYS A 461 34.28 -12.78 -20.54
C LYS A 461 35.07 -12.40 -19.30
N GLU A 462 35.45 -11.14 -19.17
CA GLU A 462 36.15 -10.63 -17.99
C GLU A 462 35.27 -10.63 -16.77
N ARG A 463 34.00 -10.26 -16.90
CA ARG A 463 33.01 -10.33 -15.83
C ARG A 463 32.81 -11.79 -15.38
N TRP A 464 32.70 -12.69 -16.31
CA TRP A 464 32.56 -14.14 -16.01
C TRP A 464 33.74 -14.68 -15.24
N LYS A 465 34.97 -14.38 -15.65
CA LYS A 465 36.18 -14.75 -14.91
C LYS A 465 36.17 -14.21 -13.49
N MET A 466 35.82 -12.96 -13.31
CA MET A 466 35.73 -12.32 -12.00
C MET A 466 34.67 -12.98 -11.11
N LEU A 467 33.51 -13.27 -11.65
CA LEU A 467 32.43 -13.94 -10.91
C LEU A 467 32.82 -15.36 -10.51
N ARG A 468 33.46 -16.13 -11.38
CA ARG A 468 33.96 -17.46 -11.07
C ARG A 468 34.99 -17.44 -9.94
N SER A 469 35.94 -16.50 -9.99
CA SER A 469 36.94 -16.37 -8.94
C SER A 469 36.38 -15.95 -7.60
N THR A 470 35.34 -15.10 -7.62
CA THR A 470 34.75 -14.54 -6.39
C THR A 470 33.71 -15.47 -5.75
N LEU A 471 32.89 -16.14 -6.55
CA LEU A 471 31.76 -16.94 -6.05
C LEU A 471 32.08 -18.44 -5.90
N LEU A 472 32.96 -19.01 -6.74
CA LEU A 472 33.28 -20.42 -6.75
C LEU A 472 34.51 -20.81 -5.90
N THR A 473 35.37 -19.85 -5.58
CA THR A 473 36.60 -20.09 -4.80
C THR A 473 36.46 -19.87 -3.30
N ARG A 474 35.32 -19.37 -2.85
CA ARG A 474 34.98 -19.30 -1.41
C ARG A 474 34.37 -20.62 -0.95
N VAL A 475 35.21 -21.63 -0.82
CA VAL A 475 34.89 -22.85 -0.08
C VAL A 475 35.33 -22.63 1.35
#